data_55e774dd174e2b19e2ec4e5e3e3d7ce3
#
_entry.id   55e774dd174e2b19e2ec4e5e3e3d7ce3
#
_cell.length_a   1.000
_cell.length_b   1.000
_cell.length_c   1.000
_cell.angle_alpha   90.00
_cell.angle_beta   90.00
_cell.angle_gamma   90.00
#
_symmetry.space_group_name_H-M   'P 1'
#
loop_
_entity.id
_entity.type
_entity.pdbx_description
1 polymer ?
#
loop_
_entity_poly.entity_id
_entity_poly.type
_entity_poly.pdbx_seq_one_letter_code
_entity_poly.pdbx_strand_id
1 'polypeptide(L)'
;METLIKHKDAVNLWMERFGVKFGIYKHGVFNEQLFPFDSVPRVISHEEWTVLEKGLIQRCKALNSFLLDIYNEKKIVKDGVIPAEFVYSSKGYFVECEGITPAKGIFAHIAGIDLVQAKDGTWYILEDNLRIPSGASYPMIARNITRKVSPETFANNHVADNRNYSELLKETMDYVNDGRGINVILTPGRYNSAFFEHSYLAEKSGAVLAYPGDLVVEDDML
;
A
#
# COMPACT_ATOMS: atom_id res chain seq x y z
N MET A 1 -17.39 -7.70 20.77
CA MET A 1 -17.89 -8.18 19.47
C MET A 1 -19.36 -7.81 19.24
N GLU A 2 -20.28 -8.12 20.13
CA GLU A 2 -21.70 -7.72 20.02
C GLU A 2 -21.93 -6.23 19.78
N THR A 3 -21.17 -5.36 20.44
CA THR A 3 -21.27 -3.91 20.29
C THR A 3 -20.94 -3.47 18.86
N LEU A 4 -19.92 -4.05 18.24
CA LEU A 4 -19.55 -3.72 16.85
C LEU A 4 -20.61 -4.19 15.84
N ILE A 5 -21.22 -5.34 16.06
CA ILE A 5 -22.31 -5.84 15.21
C ILE A 5 -23.50 -4.87 15.26
N LYS A 6 -23.87 -4.35 16.44
CA LYS A 6 -24.94 -3.37 16.59
C LYS A 6 -24.69 -2.06 15.85
N HIS A 7 -23.43 -1.71 15.61
CA HIS A 7 -23.04 -0.46 14.95
C HIS A 7 -22.74 -0.60 13.46
N LYS A 8 -22.94 -1.79 12.87
CA LYS A 8 -22.64 -2.05 11.46
C LYS A 8 -23.28 -1.03 10.51
N ASP A 9 -24.57 -0.77 10.71
CA ASP A 9 -25.32 0.16 9.84
C ASP A 9 -24.82 1.61 9.99
N ALA A 10 -24.46 2.00 11.22
CA ALA A 10 -23.91 3.32 11.48
C ALA A 10 -22.52 3.49 10.82
N VAL A 11 -21.66 2.45 10.86
CA VAL A 11 -20.37 2.47 10.20
C VAL A 11 -20.55 2.56 8.68
N ASN A 12 -21.42 1.74 8.09
CA ASN A 12 -21.69 1.78 6.64
C ASN A 12 -22.27 3.13 6.20
N LEU A 13 -23.18 3.74 6.97
CA LEU A 13 -23.70 5.08 6.71
C LEU A 13 -22.58 6.13 6.71
N TRP A 14 -21.61 6.06 7.62
CA TRP A 14 -20.48 6.96 7.63
C TRP A 14 -19.54 6.71 6.45
N MET A 15 -19.28 5.45 6.07
CA MET A 15 -18.51 5.12 4.88
C MET A 15 -19.13 5.74 3.62
N GLU A 16 -20.45 5.67 3.49
CA GLU A 16 -21.20 6.28 2.39
C GLU A 16 -21.06 7.81 2.41
N ARG A 17 -21.29 8.44 3.57
CA ARG A 17 -21.20 9.91 3.71
C ARG A 17 -19.80 10.47 3.42
N PHE A 18 -18.75 9.72 3.73
CA PHE A 18 -17.39 10.07 3.38
C PHE A 18 -17.03 9.72 1.93
N GLY A 19 -17.96 9.15 1.18
CA GLY A 19 -17.74 8.77 -0.21
C GLY A 19 -16.63 7.71 -0.36
N VAL A 20 -16.50 6.80 0.61
CA VAL A 20 -15.48 5.75 0.59
C VAL A 20 -15.86 4.72 -0.45
N LYS A 21 -15.31 4.87 -1.64
CA LYS A 21 -15.67 4.10 -2.82
C LYS A 21 -14.43 3.50 -3.47
N PHE A 22 -14.66 2.49 -4.29
CA PHE A 22 -13.65 1.98 -5.21
C PHE A 22 -14.28 1.67 -6.56
N GLY A 23 -13.48 1.78 -7.59
CA GLY A 23 -13.90 1.51 -8.95
C GLY A 23 -13.57 0.09 -9.38
N ILE A 24 -14.51 -0.55 -10.06
CA ILE A 24 -14.28 -1.84 -10.70
C ILE A 24 -14.72 -1.77 -12.16
N TYR A 25 -13.99 -2.48 -13.03
CA TYR A 25 -14.39 -2.67 -14.40
C TYR A 25 -15.11 -4.01 -14.54
N LYS A 26 -16.39 -3.95 -14.98
CA LYS A 26 -17.15 -5.14 -15.35
C LYS A 26 -17.47 -5.06 -16.84
N HIS A 27 -17.02 -6.04 -17.61
CA HIS A 27 -17.22 -6.08 -19.06
C HIS A 27 -16.83 -4.78 -19.79
N GLY A 28 -15.71 -4.16 -19.36
CA GLY A 28 -15.21 -2.91 -19.94
C GLY A 28 -15.93 -1.63 -19.45
N VAL A 29 -16.94 -1.76 -18.59
CA VAL A 29 -17.67 -0.61 -18.03
C VAL A 29 -17.15 -0.33 -16.62
N PHE A 30 -16.78 0.93 -16.38
CA PHE A 30 -16.40 1.40 -15.04
C PHE A 30 -17.61 1.50 -14.14
N ASN A 31 -17.56 0.83 -12.99
CA ASN A 31 -18.58 0.88 -11.95
C ASN A 31 -17.94 1.31 -10.63
N GLU A 32 -18.46 2.38 -10.06
CA GLU A 32 -18.06 2.84 -8.74
C GLU A 32 -19.04 2.27 -7.71
N GLN A 33 -18.51 1.67 -6.66
CA GLN A 33 -19.32 1.12 -5.58
C GLN A 33 -18.75 1.48 -4.23
N LEU A 34 -19.61 1.51 -3.22
CA LEU A 34 -19.20 1.71 -1.84
C LEU A 34 -18.26 0.59 -1.39
N PHE A 35 -17.26 0.94 -0.61
CA PHE A 35 -16.36 -0.04 -0.02
C PHE A 35 -17.13 -0.92 0.98
N PRO A 36 -17.19 -2.24 0.78
CA PRO A 36 -17.89 -3.13 1.69
C PRO A 36 -17.10 -3.24 3.00
N PHE A 37 -17.71 -2.84 4.10
CA PHE A 37 -17.09 -2.90 5.41
C PHE A 37 -17.85 -3.84 6.33
N ASP A 38 -17.14 -4.81 6.90
CA ASP A 38 -17.65 -5.62 8.00
C ASP A 38 -17.20 -5.03 9.33
N SER A 39 -18.16 -4.82 10.24
CA SER A 39 -17.89 -4.28 11.57
C SER A 39 -17.21 -5.29 12.49
N VAL A 40 -17.19 -6.57 12.15
CA VAL A 40 -16.50 -7.61 12.95
C VAL A 40 -15.00 -7.60 12.58
N PRO A 41 -14.13 -7.09 13.45
CA PRO A 41 -12.72 -7.03 13.15
C PRO A 41 -12.08 -8.41 13.24
N ARG A 42 -11.11 -8.65 12.33
CA ARG A 42 -10.11 -9.67 12.55
C ARG A 42 -9.09 -9.14 13.57
N VAL A 43 -8.90 -9.86 14.65
CA VAL A 43 -7.93 -9.52 15.69
C VAL A 43 -6.64 -10.28 15.41
N ILE A 44 -5.51 -9.56 15.35
CA ILE A 44 -4.16 -10.10 15.33
C ILE A 44 -3.54 -9.73 16.67
N SER A 45 -3.07 -10.71 17.43
CA SER A 45 -2.46 -10.45 18.74
C SER A 45 -1.12 -9.74 18.60
N HIS A 46 -0.62 -9.14 19.68
CA HIS A 46 0.68 -8.49 19.68
C HIS A 46 1.81 -9.50 19.38
N GLU A 47 1.70 -10.69 19.93
CA GLU A 47 2.67 -11.78 19.72
C GLU A 47 2.69 -12.22 18.25
N GLU A 48 1.53 -12.44 17.64
CA GLU A 48 1.42 -12.76 16.21
C GLU A 48 1.99 -11.64 15.35
N TRP A 49 1.63 -10.38 15.67
CA TRP A 49 2.12 -9.23 14.92
C TRP A 49 3.63 -9.10 14.98
N THR A 50 4.25 -9.32 16.15
CA THR A 50 5.70 -9.25 16.31
C THR A 50 6.43 -10.24 15.40
N VAL A 51 5.90 -11.45 15.25
CA VAL A 51 6.48 -12.46 14.33
C VAL A 51 6.26 -12.05 12.87
N LEU A 52 5.06 -11.62 12.53
CA LEU A 52 4.71 -11.17 11.17
C LEU A 52 5.57 -9.99 10.76
N GLU A 53 5.65 -8.94 11.57
CA GLU A 53 6.42 -7.73 11.29
C GLU A 53 7.89 -8.05 11.00
N LYS A 54 8.51 -8.88 11.84
CA LYS A 54 9.89 -9.31 11.62
C LYS A 54 10.07 -10.04 10.28
N GLY A 55 9.16 -10.94 9.96
CA GLY A 55 9.16 -11.68 8.70
C GLY A 55 8.93 -10.77 7.49
N LEU A 56 7.99 -9.83 7.59
CA LEU A 56 7.69 -8.87 6.53
C LEU A 56 8.86 -7.91 6.26
N ILE A 57 9.52 -7.42 7.32
CA ILE A 57 10.73 -6.58 7.17
C ILE A 57 11.84 -7.37 6.48
N GLN A 58 12.07 -8.63 6.87
CA GLN A 58 13.07 -9.49 6.22
C GLN A 58 12.74 -9.68 4.74
N ARG A 59 11.48 -9.94 4.41
CA ARG A 59 11.01 -10.13 3.04
C ARG A 59 11.20 -8.87 2.18
N CYS A 60 10.80 -7.70 2.67
CA CYS A 60 11.00 -6.44 1.96
C CYS A 60 12.50 -6.17 1.66
N LYS A 61 13.37 -6.46 2.62
CA LYS A 61 14.83 -6.35 2.41
C LYS A 61 15.33 -7.33 1.34
N ALA A 62 14.88 -8.58 1.37
CA ALA A 62 15.26 -9.59 0.38
C ALA A 62 14.78 -9.21 -1.02
N LEU A 63 13.56 -8.72 -1.16
CA LEU A 63 13.00 -8.27 -2.43
C LEU A 63 13.74 -7.04 -3.00
N ASN A 64 14.10 -6.07 -2.16
CA ASN A 64 14.93 -4.93 -2.59
C ASN A 64 16.34 -5.37 -2.98
N SER A 65 16.96 -6.33 -2.25
CA SER A 65 18.25 -6.91 -2.62
C SER A 65 18.18 -7.66 -3.95
N PHE A 66 17.10 -8.39 -4.20
CA PHE A 66 16.86 -9.05 -5.48
C PHE A 66 16.77 -8.04 -6.63
N LEU A 67 16.02 -6.95 -6.46
CA LEU A 67 15.91 -5.90 -7.48
C LEU A 67 17.25 -5.22 -7.74
N LEU A 68 18.00 -4.93 -6.68
CA LEU A 68 19.37 -4.39 -6.82
C LEU A 68 20.28 -5.32 -7.62
N ASP A 69 20.22 -6.62 -7.36
CA ASP A 69 21.05 -7.60 -8.05
C ASP A 69 20.68 -7.75 -9.52
N ILE A 70 19.38 -7.93 -9.85
CA ILE A 70 18.96 -8.17 -11.24
C ILE A 70 19.18 -6.96 -12.17
N TYR A 71 19.14 -5.74 -11.62
CA TYR A 71 19.42 -4.53 -12.40
C TYR A 71 20.91 -4.15 -12.46
N ASN A 72 21.77 -4.78 -11.65
CA ASN A 72 23.22 -4.49 -11.61
C ASN A 72 24.07 -5.74 -11.86
N GLU A 73 24.46 -6.45 -10.80
CA GLU A 73 25.44 -7.53 -10.90
C GLU A 73 24.90 -8.83 -11.51
N LYS A 74 23.59 -9.06 -11.39
CA LYS A 74 22.87 -10.23 -11.93
C LYS A 74 23.44 -11.57 -11.40
N LYS A 75 23.91 -11.58 -10.15
CA LYS A 75 24.51 -12.77 -9.51
C LYS A 75 23.54 -13.93 -9.44
N ILE A 76 22.30 -13.67 -9.01
CA ILE A 76 21.27 -14.69 -8.84
C ILE A 76 20.96 -15.44 -10.15
N VAL A 77 21.11 -14.77 -11.30
CA VAL A 77 20.97 -15.35 -12.63
C VAL A 77 22.27 -16.08 -13.03
N LYS A 78 23.43 -15.47 -12.83
CA LYS A 78 24.74 -16.06 -13.17
C LYS A 78 25.02 -17.32 -12.38
N ASP A 79 24.58 -17.37 -11.15
CA ASP A 79 24.73 -18.53 -10.24
C ASP A 79 23.66 -19.62 -10.52
N GLY A 80 22.77 -19.39 -11.47
CA GLY A 80 21.72 -20.35 -11.87
C GLY A 80 20.62 -20.57 -10.83
N VAL A 81 20.49 -19.66 -9.86
CA VAL A 81 19.42 -19.74 -8.83
C VAL A 81 18.05 -19.45 -9.45
N ILE A 82 18.00 -18.47 -10.34
CA ILE A 82 16.80 -18.13 -11.13
C ILE A 82 17.17 -18.20 -12.63
N PRO A 83 16.36 -18.88 -13.46
CA PRO A 83 16.59 -18.89 -14.90
C PRO A 83 16.55 -17.47 -15.49
N ALA A 84 17.51 -17.16 -16.36
CA ALA A 84 17.60 -15.86 -17.03
C ALA A 84 16.30 -15.49 -17.78
N GLU A 85 15.71 -16.48 -18.45
CA GLU A 85 14.45 -16.31 -19.18
C GLU A 85 13.33 -15.83 -18.26
N PHE A 86 13.26 -16.34 -17.03
CA PHE A 86 12.22 -15.95 -16.08
C PHE A 86 12.29 -14.44 -15.71
N VAL A 87 13.49 -13.90 -15.59
CA VAL A 87 13.70 -12.47 -15.33
C VAL A 87 13.41 -11.64 -16.57
N TYR A 88 14.06 -11.97 -17.69
CA TYR A 88 14.07 -11.08 -18.87
C TYR A 88 12.82 -11.18 -19.74
N SER A 89 12.01 -12.23 -19.61
CA SER A 89 10.69 -12.30 -20.26
C SER A 89 9.60 -11.55 -19.49
N SER A 90 9.89 -11.13 -18.25
CA SER A 90 8.93 -10.38 -17.44
C SER A 90 8.64 -9.01 -18.06
N LYS A 91 7.37 -8.69 -18.26
CA LYS A 91 6.93 -7.36 -18.69
C LYS A 91 7.23 -6.25 -17.67
N GLY A 92 7.57 -6.61 -16.43
CA GLY A 92 7.97 -5.69 -15.38
C GLY A 92 9.48 -5.43 -15.36
N TYR A 93 10.27 -6.11 -16.19
CA TYR A 93 11.71 -5.86 -16.31
C TYR A 93 11.96 -4.79 -17.37
N PHE A 94 12.58 -3.69 -16.98
CA PHE A 94 12.90 -2.57 -17.85
C PHE A 94 14.41 -2.54 -18.11
N VAL A 95 14.83 -2.87 -19.32
CA VAL A 95 16.24 -2.91 -19.72
C VAL A 95 16.90 -1.53 -19.57
N GLU A 96 16.12 -0.46 -19.71
CA GLU A 96 16.56 0.92 -19.55
C GLU A 96 17.00 1.26 -18.12
N CYS A 97 16.59 0.44 -17.16
CA CYS A 97 16.96 0.59 -15.75
C CYS A 97 18.21 -0.21 -15.35
N GLU A 98 18.82 -0.94 -16.29
CA GLU A 98 20.06 -1.68 -16.00
C GLU A 98 21.22 -0.74 -15.63
N GLY A 99 21.93 -1.07 -14.58
CA GLY A 99 23.03 -0.27 -14.05
C GLY A 99 22.60 0.96 -13.26
N ILE A 100 21.28 1.21 -13.12
CA ILE A 100 20.76 2.30 -12.31
C ILE A 100 20.53 1.84 -10.89
N THR A 101 21.04 2.59 -9.92
CA THR A 101 20.72 2.43 -8.52
C THR A 101 19.85 3.63 -8.09
N PRO A 102 18.61 3.40 -7.65
CA PRO A 102 17.74 4.48 -7.19
C PRO A 102 18.32 5.23 -5.99
N ALA A 103 17.76 6.41 -5.71
CA ALA A 103 18.10 7.16 -4.51
C ALA A 103 17.99 6.26 -3.25
N LYS A 104 18.98 6.39 -2.35
CA LYS A 104 19.11 5.57 -1.14
C LYS A 104 19.25 4.05 -1.38
N GLY A 105 19.39 3.59 -2.61
CA GLY A 105 19.49 2.17 -2.97
C GLY A 105 18.20 1.37 -2.80
N ILE A 106 17.05 2.04 -2.72
CA ILE A 106 15.76 1.40 -2.47
C ILE A 106 14.92 1.43 -3.76
N PHE A 107 14.55 0.26 -4.27
CA PHE A 107 13.70 0.10 -5.46
C PHE A 107 12.21 0.15 -5.13
N ALA A 108 11.79 -0.52 -4.04
CA ALA A 108 10.42 -0.54 -3.58
C ALA A 108 10.34 0.05 -2.16
N HIS A 109 9.79 1.26 -2.04
CA HIS A 109 9.65 1.98 -0.77
C HIS A 109 8.41 1.55 -0.01
N ILE A 110 7.37 1.11 -0.72
CA ILE A 110 6.11 0.63 -0.16
C ILE A 110 5.85 -0.74 -0.75
N ALA A 111 5.59 -1.72 0.11
CA ALA A 111 5.27 -3.08 -0.27
C ALA A 111 3.88 -3.46 0.27
N GLY A 112 2.99 -3.90 -0.62
CA GLY A 112 1.72 -4.51 -0.27
C GLY A 112 1.87 -6.02 -0.27
N ILE A 113 2.05 -6.63 0.89
CA ILE A 113 2.25 -8.07 1.01
C ILE A 113 0.95 -8.71 1.46
N ASP A 114 0.37 -9.54 0.62
CA ASP A 114 -0.88 -10.24 0.90
C ASP A 114 -0.64 -11.49 1.75
N LEU A 115 -1.38 -11.58 2.85
CA LEU A 115 -1.25 -12.63 3.84
C LEU A 115 -2.54 -13.43 3.96
N VAL A 116 -2.40 -14.74 4.16
CA VAL A 116 -3.49 -15.62 4.53
C VAL A 116 -3.10 -16.46 5.73
N GLN A 117 -4.05 -16.65 6.66
CA GLN A 117 -3.86 -17.57 7.76
C GLN A 117 -4.61 -18.87 7.50
N ALA A 118 -3.90 -19.99 7.53
CA ALA A 118 -4.48 -21.31 7.42
C ALA A 118 -5.26 -21.70 8.69
N LYS A 119 -6.02 -22.79 8.61
CA LYS A 119 -6.86 -23.27 9.73
C LYS A 119 -6.05 -23.66 10.96
N ASP A 120 -4.80 -24.04 10.78
CA ASP A 120 -3.86 -24.39 11.86
C ASP A 120 -3.19 -23.17 12.52
N GLY A 121 -3.54 -21.96 12.06
CA GLY A 121 -2.95 -20.71 12.54
C GLY A 121 -1.68 -20.26 11.79
N THR A 122 -1.16 -21.07 10.88
CA THR A 122 0.04 -20.71 10.10
C THR A 122 -0.24 -19.59 9.12
N TRP A 123 0.63 -18.58 9.08
CA TRP A 123 0.56 -17.48 8.13
C TRP A 123 1.37 -17.77 6.87
N TYR A 124 0.76 -17.51 5.72
CA TYR A 124 1.36 -17.66 4.40
C TYR A 124 1.33 -16.33 3.65
N ILE A 125 2.36 -16.10 2.85
CA ILE A 125 2.41 -15.04 1.86
C ILE A 125 1.70 -15.54 0.60
N LEU A 126 0.78 -14.74 0.06
CA LEU A 126 0.14 -15.01 -1.23
C LEU A 126 0.86 -14.31 -2.37
N GLU A 127 1.09 -13.01 -2.22
CA GLU A 127 1.80 -12.21 -3.24
C GLU A 127 2.49 -11.00 -2.64
N ASP A 128 3.40 -10.42 -3.42
CA ASP A 128 4.13 -9.20 -3.10
C ASP A 128 3.82 -8.12 -4.13
N ASN A 129 3.07 -7.12 -3.74
CA ASN A 129 2.79 -5.96 -4.57
C ASN A 129 3.85 -4.87 -4.29
N LEU A 130 4.86 -4.77 -5.17
CA LEU A 130 6.00 -3.85 -4.98
C LEU A 130 5.93 -2.62 -5.87
N ARG A 131 5.09 -2.62 -6.90
CA ARG A 131 5.09 -1.53 -7.87
C ARG A 131 4.22 -0.36 -7.43
N ILE A 132 2.94 -0.59 -7.24
CA ILE A 132 1.94 0.42 -6.86
C ILE A 132 0.89 -0.20 -5.92
N PRO A 133 1.31 -0.65 -4.72
CA PRO A 133 0.36 -1.19 -3.77
C PRO A 133 -0.67 -0.14 -3.40
N SER A 134 -1.90 -0.56 -3.18
CA SER A 134 -3.01 0.31 -2.83
C SER A 134 -3.87 -0.30 -1.72
N GLY A 135 -4.76 0.50 -1.14
CA GLY A 135 -5.72 0.04 -0.15
C GLY A 135 -5.49 0.56 1.27
N ALA A 136 -4.37 1.22 1.57
CA ALA A 136 -4.05 1.70 2.92
C ALA A 136 -5.07 2.72 3.47
N SER A 137 -5.70 3.50 2.62
CA SER A 137 -6.70 4.49 3.02
C SER A 137 -7.94 3.86 3.66
N TYR A 138 -8.38 2.72 3.14
CA TYR A 138 -9.61 2.06 3.61
C TYR A 138 -9.55 1.63 5.07
N PRO A 139 -8.52 0.90 5.56
CA PRO A 139 -8.42 0.57 6.97
C PRO A 139 -8.19 1.79 7.87
N MET A 140 -7.53 2.84 7.39
CA MET A 140 -7.39 4.10 8.13
C MET A 140 -8.76 4.74 8.38
N ILE A 141 -9.57 4.87 7.32
CA ILE A 141 -10.90 5.47 7.42
C ILE A 141 -11.83 4.59 8.23
N ALA A 142 -11.88 3.28 7.94
CA ALA A 142 -12.70 2.32 8.65
C ALA A 142 -12.40 2.35 10.16
N ARG A 143 -11.12 2.39 10.54
CA ARG A 143 -10.71 2.51 11.95
C ARG A 143 -11.17 3.82 12.58
N ASN A 144 -11.04 4.94 11.88
CA ASN A 144 -11.48 6.25 12.38
C ASN A 144 -13.00 6.29 12.57
N ILE A 145 -13.76 5.73 11.64
CA ILE A 145 -15.22 5.63 11.75
C ILE A 145 -15.60 4.73 12.91
N THR A 146 -15.02 3.53 13.01
CA THR A 146 -15.31 2.58 14.10
C THR A 146 -15.02 3.19 15.46
N ARG A 147 -13.91 3.95 15.58
CA ARG A 147 -13.59 4.66 16.84
C ARG A 147 -14.63 5.72 17.22
N LYS A 148 -15.24 6.39 16.24
CA LYS A 148 -16.30 7.37 16.49
C LYS A 148 -17.63 6.71 16.84
N VAL A 149 -17.93 5.59 16.20
CA VAL A 149 -19.21 4.89 16.35
C VAL A 149 -19.23 3.98 17.59
N SER A 150 -18.08 3.41 17.94
CA SER A 150 -17.91 2.49 19.08
C SER A 150 -16.63 2.82 19.86
N PRO A 151 -16.57 3.98 20.53
CA PRO A 151 -15.39 4.40 21.28
C PRO A 151 -15.00 3.44 22.40
N GLU A 152 -15.97 2.78 23.00
CA GLU A 152 -15.77 1.78 24.04
C GLU A 152 -14.95 0.56 23.58
N THR A 153 -15.03 0.21 22.31
CA THR A 153 -14.20 -0.86 21.73
C THR A 153 -12.72 -0.54 21.83
N PHE A 154 -12.34 0.73 21.64
CA PHE A 154 -10.96 1.18 21.72
C PHE A 154 -10.53 1.48 23.16
N ALA A 155 -11.46 1.94 24.00
CA ALA A 155 -11.18 2.20 25.41
C ALA A 155 -10.88 0.91 26.20
N ASN A 156 -11.57 -0.18 25.85
CA ASN A 156 -11.47 -1.46 26.54
C ASN A 156 -10.43 -2.42 25.94
N ASN A 157 -9.80 -2.06 24.83
CA ASN A 157 -8.81 -2.88 24.14
C ASN A 157 -7.62 -2.01 23.73
N HIS A 158 -6.41 -2.53 23.91
CA HIS A 158 -5.17 -1.87 23.48
C HIS A 158 -4.98 -2.06 21.97
N VAL A 159 -5.75 -1.31 21.18
CA VAL A 159 -5.68 -1.37 19.71
C VAL A 159 -4.55 -0.47 19.21
N ALA A 160 -3.58 -1.05 18.51
CA ALA A 160 -2.48 -0.29 17.90
C ALA A 160 -3.00 0.77 16.92
N ASP A 161 -2.33 1.91 16.84
CA ASP A 161 -2.71 3.00 15.96
C ASP A 161 -2.19 2.78 14.53
N ASN A 162 -2.98 3.19 13.54
CA ASN A 162 -2.61 3.19 12.13
C ASN A 162 -2.76 4.58 11.50
N ARG A 163 -2.98 5.63 12.30
CA ARG A 163 -3.23 7.00 11.81
C ARG A 163 -1.96 7.66 11.27
N ASN A 164 -0.80 7.20 11.72
CA ASN A 164 0.49 7.71 11.31
C ASN A 164 0.93 7.27 9.90
N TYR A 165 0.16 6.42 9.21
CA TYR A 165 0.53 5.95 7.88
C TYR A 165 0.78 7.10 6.89
N SER A 166 -0.08 8.13 6.87
CA SER A 166 0.09 9.27 5.99
C SER A 166 1.31 10.14 6.35
N GLU A 167 1.67 10.21 7.63
CA GLU A 167 2.89 10.87 8.10
C GLU A 167 4.12 10.09 7.65
N LEU A 168 4.12 8.76 7.82
CA LEU A 168 5.19 7.88 7.34
C LEU A 168 5.34 7.91 5.81
N LEU A 169 4.23 8.02 5.07
CA LEU A 169 4.27 8.21 3.62
C LEU A 169 4.98 9.52 3.26
N LYS A 170 4.64 10.62 3.94
CA LYS A 170 5.31 11.90 3.75
C LYS A 170 6.80 11.80 4.09
N GLU A 171 7.15 11.25 5.24
CA GLU A 171 8.53 11.04 5.65
C GLU A 171 9.32 10.20 4.64
N THR A 172 8.70 9.18 4.06
CA THR A 172 9.31 8.36 3.01
C THR A 172 9.61 9.18 1.77
N MET A 173 8.67 10.01 1.31
CA MET A 173 8.87 10.90 0.17
C MET A 173 9.96 11.94 0.46
N ASP A 174 9.93 12.57 1.63
CA ASP A 174 10.94 13.55 2.07
C ASP A 174 12.34 12.91 2.19
N TYR A 175 12.42 11.66 2.64
CA TYR A 175 13.67 10.92 2.72
C TYR A 175 14.28 10.65 1.33
N VAL A 176 13.46 10.32 0.35
CA VAL A 176 13.93 10.00 -1.01
C VAL A 176 14.44 11.26 -1.72
N ASN A 177 13.77 12.39 -1.54
CA ASN A 177 14.12 13.65 -2.20
C ASN A 177 15.07 14.55 -1.37
N ASP A 178 15.56 14.06 -0.22
CA ASP A 178 16.37 14.84 0.74
C ASP A 178 15.68 16.12 1.21
N GLY A 179 14.35 16.09 1.34
CA GLY A 179 13.52 17.22 1.75
C GLY A 179 13.45 18.36 0.74
N ARG A 180 13.81 18.11 -0.53
CA ARG A 180 13.79 19.11 -1.60
C ARG A 180 12.54 18.98 -2.48
N GLY A 181 12.09 20.11 -3.05
CA GLY A 181 10.93 20.14 -3.92
C GLY A 181 9.61 19.91 -3.19
N ILE A 182 8.62 19.43 -3.92
CA ILE A 182 7.28 19.10 -3.40
C ILE A 182 6.96 17.62 -3.61
N ASN A 183 6.24 17.04 -2.66
CA ASN A 183 5.77 15.67 -2.79
C ASN A 183 4.51 15.64 -3.66
N VAL A 184 4.47 14.69 -4.60
CA VAL A 184 3.38 14.53 -5.56
C VAL A 184 2.82 13.12 -5.50
N ILE A 185 1.49 13.01 -5.52
CA ILE A 185 0.80 11.74 -5.80
C ILE A 185 0.18 11.84 -7.19
N LEU A 186 0.77 11.08 -8.13
CA LEU A 186 0.30 11.03 -9.51
C LEU A 186 -0.91 10.12 -9.63
N THR A 187 -1.98 10.61 -10.25
CA THR A 187 -3.19 9.85 -10.50
C THR A 187 -3.57 9.87 -11.98
N PRO A 188 -3.99 8.73 -12.56
CA PRO A 188 -4.61 8.72 -13.90
C PRO A 188 -6.01 9.36 -13.95
N GLY A 189 -6.56 9.73 -12.80
CA GLY A 189 -7.84 10.41 -12.68
C GLY A 189 -8.98 9.53 -12.15
N ARG A 190 -10.17 10.11 -12.13
CA ARG A 190 -11.35 9.57 -11.43
C ARG A 190 -11.86 8.21 -11.92
N TYR A 191 -11.44 7.77 -13.09
CA TYR A 191 -11.80 6.46 -13.62
C TYR A 191 -10.79 5.35 -13.23
N ASN A 192 -9.77 5.71 -12.45
CA ASN A 192 -8.88 4.72 -11.86
C ASN A 192 -9.52 4.12 -10.60
N SER A 193 -9.36 2.81 -10.42
CA SER A 193 -9.91 2.09 -9.26
C SER A 193 -9.47 2.66 -7.92
N ALA A 194 -8.22 3.15 -7.84
CA ALA A 194 -7.61 3.69 -6.65
C ALA A 194 -7.72 5.23 -6.53
N PHE A 195 -8.52 5.90 -7.36
CA PHE A 195 -8.61 7.37 -7.35
C PHE A 195 -8.99 7.94 -5.99
N PHE A 196 -9.92 7.29 -5.29
CA PHE A 196 -10.30 7.67 -3.94
C PHE A 196 -9.09 7.69 -3.00
N GLU A 197 -8.28 6.63 -3.05
CA GLU A 197 -7.07 6.51 -2.23
C GLU A 197 -6.01 7.55 -2.61
N HIS A 198 -5.78 7.78 -3.90
CA HIS A 198 -4.84 8.81 -4.35
C HIS A 198 -5.19 10.18 -3.76
N SER A 199 -6.48 10.57 -3.85
CA SER A 199 -6.97 11.83 -3.31
C SER A 199 -6.86 11.90 -1.79
N TYR A 200 -7.25 10.82 -1.10
CA TYR A 200 -7.18 10.73 0.35
C TYR A 200 -5.75 10.82 0.88
N LEU A 201 -4.84 10.06 0.30
CA LEU A 201 -3.44 10.05 0.74
C LEU A 201 -2.74 11.37 0.41
N ALA A 202 -3.04 11.99 -0.73
CA ALA A 202 -2.53 13.33 -1.05
C ALA A 202 -2.96 14.36 -0.01
N GLU A 203 -4.26 14.40 0.32
CA GLU A 203 -4.78 15.29 1.36
C GLU A 203 -4.12 15.05 2.72
N LYS A 204 -4.01 13.78 3.13
CA LYS A 204 -3.52 13.42 4.48
C LYS A 204 -2.01 13.53 4.64
N SER A 205 -1.23 13.31 3.59
CA SER A 205 0.23 13.49 3.60
C SER A 205 0.68 14.92 3.29
N GLY A 206 -0.23 15.77 2.79
CA GLY A 206 0.10 17.10 2.31
C GLY A 206 0.80 17.12 0.95
N ALA A 207 0.79 16.00 0.22
CA ALA A 207 1.29 15.94 -1.14
C ALA A 207 0.32 16.59 -2.13
N VAL A 208 0.84 17.05 -3.25
CA VAL A 208 0.01 17.56 -4.35
C VAL A 208 -0.56 16.38 -5.15
N LEU A 209 -1.87 16.35 -5.35
CA LEU A 209 -2.48 15.42 -6.30
C LEU A 209 -2.29 15.95 -7.70
N ALA A 210 -1.55 15.23 -8.54
CA ALA A 210 -1.25 15.63 -9.91
C ALA A 210 -1.78 14.63 -10.93
N TYR A 211 -2.11 15.15 -12.10
CA TYR A 211 -2.46 14.38 -13.29
C TYR A 211 -1.27 14.36 -14.27
N PRO A 212 -1.22 13.42 -15.23
CA PRO A 212 -0.11 13.34 -16.18
C PRO A 212 0.19 14.63 -16.92
N GLY A 213 -0.83 15.48 -17.18
CA GLY A 213 -0.65 16.77 -17.85
C GLY A 213 -0.13 17.90 -16.95
N ASP A 214 -0.05 17.67 -15.65
CA ASP A 214 0.44 18.66 -14.68
C ASP A 214 1.96 18.59 -14.46
N LEU A 215 2.60 17.55 -15.00
CA LEU A 215 4.01 17.24 -14.78
C LEU A 215 4.78 17.31 -16.10
N VAL A 216 5.94 17.91 -16.05
CA VAL A 216 6.91 17.98 -17.15
C VAL A 216 8.29 17.59 -16.64
N VAL A 217 9.13 17.06 -17.53
CA VAL A 217 10.54 16.78 -17.23
C VAL A 217 11.38 17.81 -17.97
N GLU A 218 12.14 18.60 -17.21
CA GLU A 218 13.09 19.58 -17.74
C GLU A 218 14.44 19.36 -17.04
N ASP A 219 15.52 19.25 -17.83
CA ASP A 219 16.89 19.06 -17.32
C ASP A 219 17.00 17.91 -16.29
N ASP A 220 16.40 16.76 -16.59
CA ASP A 220 16.33 15.56 -15.73
C ASP A 220 15.60 15.77 -14.39
N MET A 221 14.85 16.85 -14.26
CA MET A 221 14.02 17.16 -13.10
C MET A 221 12.53 17.10 -13.46
N LEU A 222 11.71 16.58 -12.52
CA LEU A 222 10.27 16.55 -12.65
C LEU A 222 9.67 17.79 -12.03
#